data_ba05155a89d99fa88e203df7d4f95398
#
_entry.id   ba05155a89d99fa88e203df7d4f95398
#
_cell.length_a   1.000
_cell.length_b   1.000
_cell.length_c   1.000
_cell.angle_alpha   90.00
_cell.angle_beta   90.00
_cell.angle_gamma   90.00
#
_symmetry.space_group_name_H-M   'P 1'
#
loop_
_entity.id
_entity.type
_entity.pdbx_description
1 polymer ?
#
loop_
_entity_poly.entity_id
_entity_poly.type
_entity_poly.pdbx_seq_one_letter_code
_entity_poly.pdbx_strand_id
1 'polypeptide(L)'
;MKGSPLFHGLAPEEVDLALSYFQRRLYPQGKPIFYQGDLGQALYLVASGKVRLFRTHLGGQERTLALLGPGELFGEMSLLDEGERSASAVAVEDTELLALFREDYLALIRRLPLVAHNLAALLARRLREADLELDLLSFEEARNRVAYALLKLLRQGLGPLFQIRHHELAALAGTSRETVSRVLHALAEEGVVRLGPGTVEV
;
A
#
# COMPACT_ATOMS: atom_id res chain seq x y z
N MET A 1 0.79 4.13 -15.01
CA MET A 1 -0.44 3.33 -14.98
C MET A 1 -0.32 2.00 -15.74
N LYS A 2 0.26 1.98 -16.95
CA LYS A 2 0.46 0.73 -17.72
C LYS A 2 1.34 -0.34 -17.01
N GLY A 3 2.10 0.04 -15.99
CA GLY A 3 2.89 -0.86 -15.15
C GLY A 3 2.17 -1.41 -13.90
N SER A 4 0.87 -1.13 -13.71
CA SER A 4 0.13 -1.68 -12.58
C SER A 4 0.04 -3.21 -12.70
N PRO A 5 0.23 -3.96 -11.59
CA PRO A 5 0.05 -5.42 -11.58
C PRO A 5 -1.31 -5.87 -12.10
N LEU A 6 -2.36 -5.03 -11.97
CA LEU A 6 -3.71 -5.34 -12.45
C LEU A 6 -3.76 -5.56 -13.98
N PHE A 7 -2.89 -4.89 -14.73
CA PHE A 7 -2.87 -4.93 -16.20
C PHE A 7 -1.73 -5.80 -16.77
N HIS A 8 -1.09 -6.58 -15.92
CA HIS A 8 0.01 -7.45 -16.36
C HIS A 8 -0.47 -8.43 -17.42
N GLY A 9 0.27 -8.51 -18.56
CA GLY A 9 -0.04 -9.42 -19.67
C GLY A 9 -1.16 -8.97 -20.61
N LEU A 10 -1.80 -7.82 -20.36
CA LEU A 10 -2.77 -7.24 -21.31
C LEU A 10 -2.05 -6.51 -22.45
N ALA A 11 -2.61 -6.59 -23.66
CA ALA A 11 -2.19 -5.77 -24.78
C ALA A 11 -2.52 -4.28 -24.52
N PRO A 12 -1.80 -3.31 -25.16
CA PRO A 12 -2.05 -1.89 -24.96
C PRO A 12 -3.51 -1.48 -25.14
N GLU A 13 -4.20 -2.03 -26.15
CA GLU A 13 -5.62 -1.76 -26.44
C GLU A 13 -6.55 -2.32 -25.36
N GLU A 14 -6.18 -3.45 -24.77
CA GLU A 14 -6.90 -4.05 -23.64
C GLU A 14 -6.71 -3.23 -22.35
N VAL A 15 -5.52 -2.65 -22.14
CA VAL A 15 -5.28 -1.71 -21.03
C VAL A 15 -6.12 -0.47 -21.18
N ASP A 16 -6.19 0.12 -22.38
CA ASP A 16 -6.98 1.31 -22.65
C ASP A 16 -8.50 0.99 -22.50
N LEU A 17 -8.95 -0.19 -22.94
CA LEU A 17 -10.31 -0.69 -22.68
C LEU A 17 -10.55 -0.85 -21.17
N ALA A 18 -9.64 -1.46 -20.42
CA ALA A 18 -9.80 -1.63 -18.98
C ALA A 18 -9.91 -0.27 -18.28
N LEU A 19 -9.06 0.69 -18.64
CA LEU A 19 -9.06 2.03 -18.07
C LEU A 19 -10.36 2.80 -18.36
N SER A 20 -11.08 2.50 -19.43
CA SER A 20 -12.37 3.15 -19.74
C SER A 20 -13.49 2.82 -18.73
N TYR A 21 -13.34 1.78 -17.92
CA TYR A 21 -14.25 1.44 -16.82
C TYR A 21 -13.98 2.20 -15.54
N PHE A 22 -12.85 2.92 -15.45
CA PHE A 22 -12.48 3.66 -14.24
C PHE A 22 -12.97 5.10 -14.30
N GLN A 23 -13.35 5.63 -13.15
CA GLN A 23 -13.73 7.03 -12.95
C GLN A 23 -12.60 7.77 -12.25
N ARG A 24 -12.19 8.91 -12.82
CA ARG A 24 -11.18 9.78 -12.23
C ARG A 24 -11.72 10.50 -11.00
N ARG A 25 -10.94 10.52 -9.92
CA ARG A 25 -11.24 11.20 -8.66
C ARG A 25 -10.00 11.95 -8.16
N LEU A 26 -10.19 13.19 -7.72
CA LEU A 26 -9.12 14.03 -7.17
C LEU A 26 -9.33 14.20 -5.67
N TYR A 27 -8.26 14.01 -4.91
CA TYR A 27 -8.25 14.16 -3.46
C TYR A 27 -7.11 15.10 -3.06
N PRO A 28 -7.43 16.30 -2.53
CA PRO A 28 -6.44 17.20 -1.95
C PRO A 28 -5.70 16.55 -0.79
N GLN A 29 -4.48 17.02 -0.52
CA GLN A 29 -3.68 16.59 0.63
C GLN A 29 -4.50 16.59 1.93
N GLY A 30 -4.37 15.53 2.74
CA GLY A 30 -5.06 15.35 4.02
C GLY A 30 -6.53 14.93 3.91
N LYS A 31 -7.12 14.83 2.71
CA LYS A 31 -8.51 14.41 2.56
C LYS A 31 -8.66 12.89 2.67
N PRO A 32 -9.61 12.40 3.49
CA PRO A 32 -9.95 10.99 3.54
C PRO A 32 -10.59 10.55 2.22
N ILE A 33 -10.26 9.33 1.80
CA ILE A 33 -10.86 8.66 0.64
C ILE A 33 -12.02 7.79 1.13
N PHE A 34 -11.81 7.08 2.24
CA PHE A 34 -12.83 6.34 2.99
C PHE A 34 -12.30 6.02 4.40
N TYR A 35 -13.20 5.64 5.30
CA TYR A 35 -12.87 5.22 6.66
C TYR A 35 -13.05 3.71 6.84
N GLN A 36 -12.32 3.16 7.80
CA GLN A 36 -12.52 1.78 8.28
C GLN A 36 -13.98 1.61 8.75
N GLY A 37 -14.63 0.52 8.33
CA GLY A 37 -16.04 0.24 8.63
C GLY A 37 -17.03 0.83 7.62
N ASP A 38 -16.62 1.73 6.70
CA ASP A 38 -17.49 2.17 5.61
C ASP A 38 -17.85 0.99 4.69
N LEU A 39 -19.03 1.01 4.08
CA LEU A 39 -19.38 0.08 3.01
C LEU A 39 -18.54 0.39 1.76
N GLY A 40 -17.86 -0.61 1.23
CA GLY A 40 -16.93 -0.44 0.11
C GLY A 40 -17.50 -0.93 -1.21
N GLN A 41 -17.73 -0.02 -2.16
CA GLN A 41 -18.28 -0.36 -3.48
C GLN A 41 -17.31 -0.16 -4.65
N ALA A 42 -16.08 0.26 -4.37
CA ALA A 42 -15.08 0.53 -5.38
C ALA A 42 -13.68 0.11 -4.92
N LEU A 43 -12.84 -0.31 -5.85
CA LEU A 43 -11.40 -0.33 -5.70
C LEU A 43 -10.80 0.93 -6.33
N TYR A 44 -9.59 1.27 -5.95
CA TYR A 44 -8.87 2.45 -6.41
C TYR A 44 -7.48 2.09 -6.91
N LEU A 45 -7.09 2.68 -8.03
CA LEU A 45 -5.73 2.65 -8.57
C LEU A 45 -5.13 4.06 -8.43
N VAL A 46 -3.96 4.18 -7.83
CA VAL A 46 -3.26 5.46 -7.71
C VAL A 46 -2.71 5.86 -9.07
N ALA A 47 -3.19 6.98 -9.62
CA ALA A 47 -2.69 7.55 -10.87
C ALA A 47 -1.50 8.49 -10.63
N SER A 48 -1.59 9.34 -9.62
CA SER A 48 -0.52 10.21 -9.13
C SER A 48 -0.72 10.53 -7.65
N GLY A 49 0.32 10.99 -6.97
CA GLY A 49 0.30 11.28 -5.54
C GLY A 49 0.54 10.05 -4.68
N LYS A 50 0.16 10.14 -3.40
CA LYS A 50 0.36 9.07 -2.41
C LYS A 50 -0.85 8.91 -1.49
N VAL A 51 -1.15 7.66 -1.12
CA VAL A 51 -2.21 7.27 -0.20
C VAL A 51 -1.63 6.51 0.98
N ARG A 52 -2.02 6.89 2.20
CA ARG A 52 -1.73 6.13 3.42
C ARG A 52 -2.95 5.29 3.79
N LEU A 53 -2.74 3.98 3.94
CA LEU A 53 -3.70 3.06 4.55
C LEU A 53 -3.35 2.89 6.02
N PHE A 54 -4.35 3.00 6.91
CA PHE A 54 -4.14 2.87 8.34
C PHE A 54 -5.37 2.28 9.05
N ARG A 55 -5.14 1.69 10.20
CA ARG A 55 -6.18 1.27 11.15
C ARG A 55 -6.12 2.11 12.40
N THR A 56 -7.30 2.45 12.94
CA THR A 56 -7.43 3.10 14.23
C THR A 56 -7.89 2.06 15.26
N HIS A 57 -7.15 1.91 16.35
CA HIS A 57 -7.52 1.05 17.48
C HIS A 57 -8.48 1.78 18.43
N LEU A 58 -9.17 1.02 19.31
CA LEU A 58 -10.14 1.54 20.29
C LEU A 58 -9.61 2.68 21.18
N GLY A 59 -8.29 2.79 21.37
CA GLY A 59 -7.62 3.88 22.09
C GLY A 59 -7.24 5.09 21.23
N GLY A 60 -7.71 5.20 19.98
CA GLY A 60 -7.40 6.30 19.07
C GLY A 60 -6.00 6.24 18.43
N GLN A 61 -5.20 5.22 18.74
CA GLN A 61 -3.89 5.04 18.13
C GLN A 61 -4.03 4.56 16.69
N GLU A 62 -3.29 5.19 15.77
CA GLU A 62 -3.25 4.79 14.37
C GLU A 62 -2.03 3.92 14.08
N ARG A 63 -2.25 2.81 13.36
CA ARG A 63 -1.20 1.99 12.78
C ARG A 63 -1.25 2.11 11.27
N THR A 64 -0.19 2.62 10.65
CA THR A 64 -0.03 2.63 9.20
C THR A 64 0.19 1.20 8.70
N LEU A 65 -0.61 0.78 7.72
CA LEU A 65 -0.53 -0.52 7.08
C LEU A 65 0.32 -0.45 5.81
N ALA A 66 0.13 0.62 5.00
CA ALA A 66 0.85 0.84 3.76
C ALA A 66 0.89 2.32 3.38
N LEU A 67 1.92 2.68 2.59
CA LEU A 67 1.99 3.91 1.80
C LEU A 67 1.98 3.49 0.33
N LEU A 68 0.99 3.96 -0.42
CA LEU A 68 0.76 3.55 -1.79
C LEU A 68 1.06 4.70 -2.75
N GLY A 69 1.81 4.40 -3.80
CA GLY A 69 2.17 5.33 -4.88
C GLY A 69 1.53 4.97 -6.22
N PRO A 70 1.93 5.67 -7.30
CA PRO A 70 1.38 5.44 -8.64
C PRO A 70 1.50 3.99 -9.11
N GLY A 71 0.41 3.44 -9.66
CA GLY A 71 0.30 2.06 -10.13
C GLY A 71 -0.17 1.06 -9.08
N GLU A 72 -0.21 1.44 -7.80
CA GLU A 72 -0.68 0.57 -6.72
C GLU A 72 -2.20 0.64 -6.54
N LEU A 73 -2.78 -0.46 -6.08
CA LEU A 73 -4.22 -0.68 -5.98
C LEU A 73 -4.62 -0.94 -4.54
N PHE A 74 -5.79 -0.41 -4.12
CA PHE A 74 -6.35 -0.60 -2.78
C PHE A 74 -7.88 -0.57 -2.78
N GLY A 75 -8.48 -0.99 -1.65
CA GLY A 75 -9.93 -1.03 -1.46
C GLY A 75 -10.63 -2.17 -2.21
N GLU A 76 -9.85 -3.15 -2.70
CA GLU A 76 -10.34 -4.30 -3.45
C GLU A 76 -11.11 -5.30 -2.58
N MET A 77 -10.77 -5.43 -1.30
CA MET A 77 -11.37 -6.44 -0.42
C MET A 77 -12.88 -6.26 -0.35
N SER A 78 -13.35 -5.10 0.09
CA SER A 78 -14.77 -4.80 0.21
C SER A 78 -15.53 -4.75 -1.13
N LEU A 79 -14.82 -4.55 -2.25
CA LEU A 79 -15.43 -4.70 -3.57
C LEU A 79 -15.70 -6.17 -3.91
N LEU A 80 -14.82 -7.09 -3.48
CA LEU A 80 -14.90 -8.52 -3.80
C LEU A 80 -15.87 -9.27 -2.88
N ASP A 81 -15.80 -9.01 -1.56
CA ASP A 81 -16.57 -9.72 -0.54
C ASP A 81 -17.83 -8.99 -0.06
N GLU A 82 -18.12 -7.80 -0.64
CA GLU A 82 -19.25 -6.92 -0.26
C GLU A 82 -19.21 -6.46 1.21
N GLY A 83 -18.04 -6.57 1.82
CA GLY A 83 -17.81 -6.23 3.20
C GLY A 83 -17.49 -4.74 3.43
N GLU A 84 -17.23 -4.43 4.68
CA GLU A 84 -16.77 -3.12 5.11
C GLU A 84 -15.28 -2.89 4.75
N ARG A 85 -14.88 -1.61 4.71
CA ARG A 85 -13.48 -1.23 4.56
C ARG A 85 -12.66 -1.75 5.74
N SER A 86 -11.67 -2.58 5.48
CA SER A 86 -10.78 -3.17 6.49
C SER A 86 -9.81 -2.16 7.12
N ALA A 87 -9.64 -0.98 6.51
CA ALA A 87 -8.77 0.10 6.93
C ALA A 87 -9.29 1.44 6.41
N SER A 88 -8.79 2.54 6.98
CA SER A 88 -8.99 3.90 6.46
C SER A 88 -7.95 4.24 5.40
N ALA A 89 -8.29 5.13 4.46
CA ALA A 89 -7.41 5.63 3.43
C ALA A 89 -7.43 7.16 3.39
N VAL A 90 -6.26 7.80 3.34
CA VAL A 90 -6.11 9.27 3.29
C VAL A 90 -5.06 9.65 2.25
N ALA A 91 -5.31 10.72 1.51
CA ALA A 91 -4.34 11.32 0.59
C ALA A 91 -3.22 12.02 1.39
N VAL A 92 -1.96 11.64 1.20
CA VAL A 92 -0.80 12.23 1.90
C VAL A 92 -0.33 13.52 1.22
N GLU A 93 -0.59 13.62 -0.05
CA GLU A 93 -0.36 14.77 -0.93
C GLU A 93 -1.53 14.88 -1.91
N ASP A 94 -1.59 15.90 -2.76
CA ASP A 94 -2.60 15.99 -3.82
C ASP A 94 -2.54 14.74 -4.69
N THR A 95 -3.64 13.97 -4.69
CA THR A 95 -3.67 12.61 -5.22
C THR A 95 -4.78 12.45 -6.24
N GLU A 96 -4.43 11.86 -7.37
CA GLU A 96 -5.38 11.41 -8.37
C GLU A 96 -5.57 9.91 -8.29
N LEU A 97 -6.82 9.49 -8.19
CA LEU A 97 -7.23 8.08 -8.16
C LEU A 97 -8.12 7.74 -9.34
N LEU A 98 -8.01 6.52 -9.81
CA LEU A 98 -8.95 5.89 -10.71
C LEU A 98 -9.79 4.91 -9.90
N ALA A 99 -11.09 5.18 -9.78
CA ALA A 99 -12.06 4.37 -9.05
C ALA A 99 -12.75 3.40 -10.01
N LEU A 100 -12.75 2.11 -9.71
CA LEU A 100 -13.50 1.07 -10.41
C LEU A 100 -14.60 0.55 -9.49
N PHE A 101 -15.85 0.85 -9.85
CA PHE A 101 -17.00 0.39 -9.09
C PHE A 101 -17.32 -1.09 -9.38
N ARG A 102 -18.03 -1.73 -8.45
CA ARG A 102 -18.32 -3.16 -8.50
C ARG A 102 -19.00 -3.60 -9.80
N GLU A 103 -20.00 -2.86 -10.26
CA GLU A 103 -20.71 -3.19 -11.51
C GLU A 103 -19.77 -3.13 -12.71
N ASP A 104 -18.96 -2.08 -12.79
CA ASP A 104 -17.96 -1.88 -13.83
C ASP A 104 -16.87 -2.96 -13.76
N TYR A 105 -16.42 -3.34 -12.54
CA TYR A 105 -15.49 -4.45 -12.34
C TYR A 105 -16.06 -5.77 -12.88
N LEU A 106 -17.32 -6.10 -12.55
CA LEU A 106 -17.96 -7.31 -13.04
C LEU A 106 -18.14 -7.31 -14.57
N ALA A 107 -18.43 -6.16 -15.15
CA ALA A 107 -18.50 -6.00 -16.62
C ALA A 107 -17.11 -6.15 -17.26
N LEU A 108 -16.07 -5.56 -16.63
CA LEU A 108 -14.69 -5.61 -17.10
C LEU A 108 -14.14 -7.05 -17.12
N ILE A 109 -14.29 -7.81 -16.03
CA ILE A 109 -13.74 -9.17 -15.95
C ILE A 109 -14.44 -10.18 -16.86
N ARG A 110 -15.68 -9.90 -17.29
CA ARG A 110 -16.36 -10.69 -18.34
C ARG A 110 -15.72 -10.49 -19.71
N ARG A 111 -15.18 -9.30 -19.97
CA ARG A 111 -14.50 -8.97 -21.24
C ARG A 111 -13.02 -9.30 -21.21
N LEU A 112 -12.37 -9.07 -20.08
CA LEU A 112 -10.95 -9.26 -19.86
C LEU A 112 -10.72 -10.12 -18.59
N PRO A 113 -10.92 -11.45 -18.66
CA PRO A 113 -10.78 -12.35 -17.49
C PRO A 113 -9.39 -12.30 -16.83
N LEU A 114 -8.37 -11.92 -17.61
CA LEU A 114 -7.01 -11.76 -17.10
C LEU A 114 -6.90 -10.71 -15.97
N VAL A 115 -7.79 -9.70 -15.96
CA VAL A 115 -7.88 -8.71 -14.89
C VAL A 115 -8.24 -9.37 -13.55
N ALA A 116 -9.19 -10.32 -13.56
CA ALA A 116 -9.56 -11.06 -12.35
C ALA A 116 -8.40 -11.96 -11.87
N HIS A 117 -7.72 -12.65 -12.81
CA HIS A 117 -6.53 -13.45 -12.49
C HIS A 117 -5.43 -12.59 -11.86
N ASN A 118 -5.14 -11.43 -12.43
CA ASN A 118 -4.13 -10.50 -11.93
C ASN A 118 -4.47 -9.97 -10.53
N LEU A 119 -5.76 -9.66 -10.29
CA LEU A 119 -6.23 -9.24 -8.97
C LEU A 119 -6.07 -10.37 -7.96
N ALA A 120 -6.44 -11.61 -8.30
CA ALA A 120 -6.24 -12.78 -7.44
C ALA A 120 -4.74 -13.03 -7.14
N ALA A 121 -3.87 -12.89 -8.13
CA ALA A 121 -2.42 -13.00 -7.96
C ALA A 121 -1.86 -11.91 -7.03
N LEU A 122 -2.37 -10.68 -7.13
CA LEU A 122 -2.03 -9.58 -6.21
C LEU A 122 -2.44 -9.90 -4.77
N LEU A 123 -3.68 -10.37 -4.57
CA LEU A 123 -4.19 -10.74 -3.24
C LEU A 123 -3.41 -11.91 -2.64
N ALA A 124 -3.07 -12.93 -3.42
CA ALA A 124 -2.25 -14.05 -2.97
C ALA A 124 -0.84 -13.59 -2.53
N ARG A 125 -0.26 -12.59 -3.21
CA ARG A 125 1.02 -11.99 -2.81
C ARG A 125 0.87 -11.24 -1.49
N ARG A 126 -0.16 -10.40 -1.35
CA ARG A 126 -0.44 -9.64 -0.11
C ARG A 126 -0.69 -10.56 1.09
N LEU A 127 -1.38 -11.69 0.86
CA LEU A 127 -1.59 -12.68 1.92
C LEU A 127 -0.26 -13.28 2.39
N ARG A 128 0.62 -13.70 1.47
CA ARG A 128 1.96 -14.21 1.84
C ARG A 128 2.81 -13.17 2.57
N GLU A 129 2.68 -11.88 2.20
CA GLU A 129 3.37 -10.79 2.90
C GLU A 129 2.81 -10.61 4.31
N ALA A 130 1.49 -10.72 4.49
CA ALA A 130 0.86 -10.65 5.80
C ALA A 130 1.23 -11.84 6.70
N ASP A 131 1.28 -13.05 6.16
CA ASP A 131 1.73 -14.25 6.88
C ASP A 131 3.17 -14.08 7.37
N LEU A 132 4.07 -13.58 6.50
CA LEU A 132 5.46 -13.28 6.88
C LEU A 132 5.55 -12.18 7.95
N GLU A 133 4.71 -11.12 7.87
CA GLU A 133 4.66 -10.09 8.91
C GLU A 133 4.20 -10.69 10.27
N LEU A 134 3.24 -11.62 10.26
CA LEU A 134 2.78 -12.31 11.47
C LEU A 134 3.89 -13.17 12.09
N ASP A 135 4.64 -13.89 11.28
CA ASP A 135 5.78 -14.68 11.74
C ASP A 135 6.84 -13.77 12.39
N LEU A 136 7.19 -12.67 11.72
CA LEU A 136 8.16 -11.70 12.24
C LEU A 136 7.69 -11.04 13.56
N LEU A 137 6.40 -10.72 13.68
CA LEU A 137 5.84 -10.14 14.92
C LEU A 137 5.80 -11.16 16.06
N SER A 138 5.68 -12.45 15.74
CA SER A 138 5.55 -13.52 16.73
C SER A 138 6.89 -14.02 17.27
N PHE A 139 7.95 -14.02 16.45
CA PHE A 139 9.20 -14.71 16.74
C PHE A 139 10.46 -13.85 16.66
N GLU A 140 10.40 -12.61 16.14
CA GLU A 140 11.60 -11.89 15.79
C GLU A 140 11.85 -10.62 16.61
N GLU A 141 13.15 -10.31 16.86
CA GLU A 141 13.58 -9.09 17.53
C GLU A 141 13.18 -7.82 16.75
N ALA A 142 13.03 -6.70 17.44
CA ALA A 142 12.66 -5.40 16.86
C ALA A 142 13.58 -4.99 15.68
N ARG A 143 14.82 -5.47 15.66
CA ARG A 143 15.79 -5.27 14.58
C ARG A 143 15.29 -5.86 13.25
N ASN A 144 14.83 -7.10 13.27
CA ASN A 144 14.38 -7.80 12.07
C ASN A 144 13.10 -7.19 11.52
N ARG A 145 12.19 -6.73 12.40
CA ARG A 145 10.98 -6.01 11.99
C ARG A 145 11.29 -4.68 11.29
N VAL A 146 12.29 -3.93 11.77
CA VAL A 146 12.74 -2.68 11.12
C VAL A 146 13.40 -2.97 9.77
N ALA A 147 14.28 -3.97 9.71
CA ALA A 147 14.93 -4.38 8.46
C ALA A 147 13.89 -4.84 7.41
N TYR A 148 12.88 -5.61 7.82
CA TYR A 148 11.79 -6.03 6.94
C TYR A 148 10.96 -4.84 6.43
N ALA A 149 10.66 -3.86 7.29
CA ALA A 149 9.96 -2.64 6.88
C ALA A 149 10.74 -1.85 5.81
N LEU A 150 12.07 -1.76 5.95
CA LEU A 150 12.94 -1.15 4.93
C LEU A 150 12.91 -1.94 3.61
N LEU A 151 13.02 -3.27 3.66
CA LEU A 151 12.94 -4.13 2.48
C LEU A 151 11.58 -4.01 1.77
N LYS A 152 10.50 -3.87 2.52
CA LYS A 152 9.16 -3.64 1.97
C LYS A 152 9.09 -2.34 1.20
N LEU A 153 9.66 -1.25 1.73
CA LEU A 153 9.74 0.05 1.05
C LEU A 153 10.57 -0.04 -0.23
N LEU A 154 11.71 -0.77 -0.20
CA LEU A 154 12.52 -1.03 -1.41
C LEU A 154 11.71 -1.73 -2.51
N ARG A 155 10.97 -2.77 -2.16
CA ARG A 155 10.15 -3.54 -3.10
C ARG A 155 8.99 -2.74 -3.71
N GLN A 156 8.54 -1.69 -3.02
CA GLN A 156 7.51 -0.76 -3.51
C GLN A 156 8.05 0.24 -4.55
N GLY A 157 9.31 0.11 -4.96
CA GLY A 157 9.88 0.93 -6.02
C GLY A 157 10.26 2.34 -5.62
N LEU A 158 10.33 2.63 -4.32
CA LEU A 158 10.73 3.94 -3.79
C LEU A 158 12.24 4.21 -3.95
N GLY A 159 12.98 3.25 -4.55
CA GLY A 159 14.44 3.34 -4.73
C GLY A 159 15.22 3.03 -3.45
N PRO A 160 16.55 3.08 -3.49
CA PRO A 160 17.39 2.79 -2.31
C PRO A 160 17.40 3.94 -1.29
N LEU A 161 17.00 5.15 -1.67
CA LEU A 161 16.97 6.33 -0.80
C LEU A 161 15.52 6.68 -0.45
N PHE A 162 15.16 6.57 0.83
CA PHE A 162 13.82 6.89 1.34
C PHE A 162 13.80 8.20 2.10
N GLN A 163 12.83 9.05 1.79
CA GLN A 163 12.38 10.09 2.71
C GLN A 163 11.32 9.50 3.65
N ILE A 164 11.75 9.02 4.80
CA ILE A 164 10.86 8.44 5.82
C ILE A 164 11.28 8.91 7.21
N ARG A 165 10.30 9.39 7.97
CA ARG A 165 10.54 9.77 9.36
C ARG A 165 10.56 8.53 10.25
N HIS A 166 11.36 8.56 11.33
CA HIS A 166 11.49 7.41 12.25
C HIS A 166 10.15 6.97 12.85
N HIS A 167 9.18 7.88 13.06
CA HIS A 167 7.86 7.50 13.57
C HIS A 167 7.01 6.77 12.50
N GLU A 168 7.17 7.10 11.23
CA GLU A 168 6.49 6.40 10.13
C GLU A 168 7.05 4.98 9.97
N LEU A 169 8.38 4.86 10.03
CA LEU A 169 9.04 3.54 10.01
C LEU A 169 8.69 2.72 11.25
N ALA A 170 8.54 3.37 12.42
CA ALA A 170 8.10 2.72 13.66
C ALA A 170 6.68 2.15 13.53
N ALA A 171 5.77 2.92 12.91
CA ALA A 171 4.41 2.46 12.64
C ALA A 171 4.39 1.27 11.68
N LEU A 172 5.27 1.26 10.67
CA LEU A 172 5.41 0.14 9.73
C LEU A 172 6.04 -1.11 10.39
N ALA A 173 7.04 -0.90 11.26
CA ALA A 173 7.75 -2.00 11.93
C ALA A 173 7.05 -2.50 13.21
N GLY A 174 5.90 -1.91 13.60
CA GLY A 174 5.19 -2.29 14.83
C GLY A 174 6.06 -2.14 16.09
N THR A 175 6.81 -1.03 16.21
CA THR A 175 7.73 -0.76 17.34
C THR A 175 7.74 0.73 17.71
N SER A 176 8.53 1.13 18.73
CA SER A 176 8.64 2.53 19.11
C SER A 176 9.63 3.30 18.22
N ARG A 177 9.46 4.63 18.15
CA ARG A 177 10.39 5.53 17.44
C ARG A 177 11.82 5.41 17.97
N GLU A 178 11.98 5.28 19.30
CA GLU A 178 13.25 5.11 19.98
C GLU A 178 13.94 3.82 19.55
N THR A 179 13.18 2.74 19.46
CA THR A 179 13.67 1.43 18.99
C THR A 179 14.11 1.50 17.54
N VAL A 180 13.34 2.12 16.66
CA VAL A 180 13.73 2.36 15.26
C VAL A 180 15.03 3.15 15.18
N SER A 181 15.13 4.26 15.95
CA SER A 181 16.35 5.09 15.96
C SER A 181 17.58 4.27 16.33
N ARG A 182 17.49 3.48 17.41
CA ARG A 182 18.57 2.60 17.88
C ARG A 182 18.95 1.54 16.84
N VAL A 183 17.95 0.89 16.22
CA VAL A 183 18.17 -0.14 15.20
C VAL A 183 18.81 0.44 13.95
N LEU A 184 18.34 1.60 13.47
CA LEU A 184 18.90 2.27 12.30
C LEU A 184 20.35 2.68 12.51
N HIS A 185 20.70 3.17 13.71
CA HIS A 185 22.10 3.46 14.04
C HIS A 185 22.97 2.20 14.03
N ALA A 186 22.50 1.10 14.62
CA ALA A 186 23.22 -0.17 14.58
C ALA A 186 23.42 -0.69 13.15
N LEU A 187 22.39 -0.62 12.30
CA LEU A 187 22.48 -1.00 10.88
C LEU A 187 23.44 -0.07 10.10
N ALA A 188 23.51 1.21 10.47
CA ALA A 188 24.45 2.14 9.85
C ALA A 188 25.90 1.88 10.26
N GLU A 189 26.16 1.53 11.52
CA GLU A 189 27.48 1.10 12.02
C GLU A 189 27.97 -0.18 11.31
N GLU A 190 27.04 -1.07 10.96
CA GLU A 190 27.34 -2.29 10.20
C GLU A 190 27.45 -2.04 8.68
N GLY A 191 27.20 -0.82 8.21
CA GLY A 191 27.27 -0.45 6.79
C GLY A 191 26.10 -0.96 5.95
N VAL A 192 25.01 -1.42 6.57
CA VAL A 192 23.81 -1.92 5.88
C VAL A 192 22.95 -0.77 5.38
N VAL A 193 22.91 0.36 6.11
CA VAL A 193 22.19 1.57 5.71
C VAL A 193 23.03 2.81 5.87
N ARG A 194 22.69 3.88 5.16
CA ARG A 194 23.22 5.24 5.41
C ARG A 194 22.10 6.14 5.89
N LEU A 195 22.38 6.90 6.96
CA LEU A 195 21.43 7.84 7.56
C LEU A 195 21.74 9.26 7.13
N GLY A 196 20.73 9.98 6.63
CA GLY A 196 20.76 11.40 6.36
C GLY A 196 19.66 12.16 7.12
N PRO A 197 19.60 13.50 7.00
CA PRO A 197 18.53 14.30 7.62
C PRO A 197 17.15 13.90 7.08
N GLY A 198 16.42 13.07 7.84
CA GLY A 198 15.11 12.56 7.46
C GLY A 198 15.12 11.55 6.30
N THR A 199 16.28 10.95 6.00
CA THR A 199 16.44 9.97 4.92
C THR A 199 17.17 8.73 5.41
N VAL A 200 16.83 7.59 4.82
CA VAL A 200 17.52 6.30 4.99
C VAL A 200 17.84 5.76 3.60
N GLU A 201 19.10 5.45 3.35
CA GLU A 201 19.58 4.77 2.14
C GLU A 201 19.98 3.33 2.53
N VAL A 202 19.51 2.36 1.75
CA VAL A 202 19.76 0.92 1.98
C VAL A 202 20.67 0.36 0.90
#